data_b769ae37bbaf1ddcb43fccd599f706e5
#
_entry.id   b769ae37bbaf1ddcb43fccd599f706e5
#
_cell.length_a   1.000
_cell.length_b   1.000
_cell.length_c   1.000
_cell.angle_alpha   90.00
_cell.angle_beta   90.00
_cell.angle_gamma   90.00
#
_symmetry.space_group_name_H-M   'P 1'
#
loop_
_entity.id
_entity.type
_entity.pdbx_description
1 polymer ?
#
loop_
_entity_poly.entity_id
_entity_poly.type
_entity_poly.pdbx_seq_one_letter_code
_entity_poly.pdbx_strand_id
1 'polypeptide(L)' 'MITKDPVMLLSYINTELRDFYDSYEDLCKSLDLDQNEVKQKLSMIGYEYDESLNQFK' A
#
# COMPACT_ATOMS: atom_id res chain seq x y z
N MET A 1 -10.93 -5.27 2.28
CA MET A 1 -11.32 -5.18 0.87
C MET A 1 -10.63 -4.01 0.19
N ILE A 2 -10.09 -4.24 -0.99
CA ILE A 2 -9.41 -3.20 -1.75
C ILE A 2 -10.42 -2.28 -2.44
N THR A 3 -10.25 -0.98 -2.28
CA THR A 3 -11.06 -0.02 -3.01
C THR A 3 -10.57 0.08 -4.46
N LYS A 4 -11.47 0.42 -5.37
CA LYS A 4 -11.13 0.61 -6.78
C LYS A 4 -10.49 1.96 -7.06
N ASP A 5 -10.63 2.91 -6.14
CA ASP A 5 -10.07 4.25 -6.28
C ASP A 5 -8.61 4.24 -5.81
N PRO A 6 -7.63 4.48 -6.71
CA PRO A 6 -6.23 4.47 -6.32
C PRO A 6 -5.87 5.50 -5.25
N VAL A 7 -6.53 6.64 -5.24
CA VAL A 7 -6.26 7.67 -4.24
C VAL A 7 -6.72 7.21 -2.86
N MET A 8 -7.89 6.60 -2.78
CA MET A 8 -8.38 6.05 -1.51
C MET A 8 -7.54 4.86 -1.07
N LEU A 9 -7.12 4.03 -2.02
CA LEU A 9 -6.25 2.90 -1.73
C LEU A 9 -4.92 3.40 -1.15
N LEU A 10 -4.33 4.42 -1.73
CA LEU A 10 -3.09 5.03 -1.25
C LEU A 10 -3.23 5.47 0.21
N SER A 11 -4.29 6.18 0.52
CA SER A 11 -4.54 6.67 1.87
C SER A 11 -4.70 5.52 2.85
N TYR A 12 -5.45 4.50 2.47
CA TYR A 12 -5.66 3.32 3.30
C TYR A 12 -4.35 2.58 3.57
N ILE A 13 -3.59 2.29 2.51
CA ILE A 13 -2.34 1.54 2.64
C ILE A 13 -1.33 2.30 3.50
N ASN A 14 -1.16 3.61 3.25
CA ASN A 14 -0.20 4.40 4.03
C ASN A 14 -0.60 4.51 5.50
N THR A 15 -1.89 4.61 5.78
CA THR A 15 -2.36 4.63 7.17
C THR A 15 -2.04 3.31 7.87
N GLU A 16 -2.29 2.19 7.21
CA GLU A 16 -1.99 0.88 7.77
C GLU A 16 -0.49 0.68 8.00
N LEU A 17 0.34 1.12 7.05
CA LEU A 17 1.79 1.04 7.19
C LEU A 17 2.29 1.90 8.35
N ARG A 18 1.69 3.05 8.54
CA ARG A 18 2.08 3.95 9.62
C ARG A 18 1.71 3.41 10.99
N ASP A 19 0.51 2.85 11.11
CA ASP A 19 -0.06 2.53 12.41
C ASP A 19 0.04 1.07 12.81
N PHE A 20 0.05 0.14 11.86
CA PHE A 20 -0.12 -1.28 12.18
C PHE A 20 0.93 -2.23 11.62
N TYR A 21 1.61 -1.88 10.54
CA TYR A 21 2.54 -2.79 9.88
C TYR A 21 3.89 -2.17 9.67
N ASP A 22 4.94 -2.96 9.92
CA ASP A 22 6.32 -2.50 9.79
C ASP A 22 6.83 -2.56 8.36
N SER A 23 6.13 -3.28 7.50
CA SER A 23 6.54 -3.42 6.10
C SER A 23 5.34 -3.65 5.20
N TYR A 24 5.54 -3.36 3.92
CA TYR A 24 4.52 -3.60 2.91
C TYR A 24 4.22 -5.09 2.77
N GLU A 25 5.25 -5.92 2.88
CA GLU A 25 5.07 -7.37 2.82
C GLU A 25 4.17 -7.87 3.94
N ASP A 26 4.41 -7.41 5.16
CA ASP A 26 3.58 -7.78 6.30
C ASP A 26 2.13 -7.34 6.12
N LEU A 27 1.94 -6.15 5.60
CA LEU A 27 0.61 -5.62 5.36
C LEU A 27 -0.16 -6.51 4.38
N CYS A 28 0.46 -6.84 3.27
CA CYS A 28 -0.20 -7.65 2.25
C CYS A 28 -0.51 -9.06 2.73
N LYS A 29 0.39 -9.64 3.52
CA LYS A 29 0.16 -10.95 4.11
C LYS A 29 -1.03 -10.93 5.07
N SER A 30 -1.07 -9.93 5.93
CA SER A 30 -2.11 -9.84 6.96
C SER A 30 -3.48 -9.56 6.37
N LEU A 31 -3.53 -8.73 5.33
CA LEU A 31 -4.79 -8.33 4.71
C LEU A 31 -5.15 -9.19 3.51
N ASP A 32 -4.32 -10.18 3.19
CA ASP A 32 -4.52 -11.07 2.05
C ASP A 32 -4.63 -10.30 0.74
N LEU A 33 -3.67 -9.38 0.52
CA LEU A 33 -3.61 -8.56 -0.68
C LEU A 33 -2.47 -9.01 -1.59
N ASP A 34 -2.67 -8.86 -2.89
CA ASP A 34 -1.63 -9.14 -3.88
C ASP A 34 -0.71 -7.93 -3.98
N GLN A 35 0.56 -8.10 -3.61
CA GLN A 35 1.55 -7.03 -3.63
C GLN A 35 1.67 -6.37 -5.00
N ASN A 36 1.67 -7.17 -6.05
CA ASN A 36 1.83 -6.65 -7.40
C ASN A 36 0.61 -5.83 -7.84
N GLU A 37 -0.58 -6.28 -7.48
CA GLU A 37 -1.81 -5.58 -7.82
C GLU A 37 -1.86 -4.21 -7.14
N VAL A 38 -1.54 -4.15 -5.86
CA VAL A 38 -1.53 -2.88 -5.13
C VAL A 38 -0.47 -1.94 -5.68
N LYS A 39 0.74 -2.45 -5.91
CA LYS A 39 1.81 -1.64 -6.50
C LYS A 39 1.43 -1.08 -7.85
N GLN A 40 0.82 -1.90 -8.69
CA GLN A 40 0.41 -1.48 -10.02
C GLN A 40 -0.63 -0.35 -9.95
N LYS A 41 -1.61 -0.51 -9.10
CA LYS A 41 -2.65 0.51 -8.94
C LYS A 41 -2.09 1.83 -8.46
N LEU A 42 -1.18 1.78 -7.49
CA LEU A 42 -0.58 3.01 -6.94
C LEU A 42 0.42 3.64 -7.90
N SER A 43 1.11 2.84 -8.71
CA SER A 43 2.02 3.38 -9.72
C SER A 43 1.27 4.14 -10.81
N MET A 44 0.01 3.80 -11.05
CA MET A 44 -0.81 4.50 -12.03
C MET A 44 -1.04 5.96 -11.66
N ILE A 45 -0.95 6.30 -10.37
CA ILE A 45 -1.08 7.68 -9.91
C ILE A 45 0.28 8.24 -9.45
N GLY A 46 1.37 7.58 -9.85
CA GLY A 46 2.72 8.09 -9.61
C GLY A 46 3.31 7.80 -8.23
N TYR A 47 2.79 6.79 -7.53
CA TYR A 47 3.27 6.45 -6.20
C TYR A 47 3.97 5.10 -6.20
N GLU A 48 5.11 5.03 -5.49
CA GLU A 48 5.85 3.79 -5.33
C GLU A 48 6.25 3.63 -3.87
N TYR A 49 6.46 2.38 -3.47
CA TYR A 49 6.79 2.08 -2.09
C TYR A 49 8.23 2.50 -1.76
N ASP A 50 8.41 3.23 -0.67
CA ASP A 50 9.71 3.64 -0.16
C ASP A 50 9.97 2.86 1.14
N GLU A 51 10.91 1.92 1.07
CA GLU A 51 11.23 1.06 2.22
C GLU A 51 11.79 1.84 3.40
N SER A 52 12.55 2.89 3.14
CA SER A 52 13.19 3.64 4.21
C SER A 52 12.17 4.42 5.02
N LEU A 53 11.06 4.81 4.41
CA LEU A 53 9.99 5.55 5.08
C LEU A 53 8.79 4.67 5.40
N ASN A 54 8.78 3.45 4.91
CA ASN A 54 7.66 2.52 5.04
C ASN A 54 6.35 3.14 4.59
N GLN A 55 6.37 3.76 3.40
CA GLN A 55 5.19 4.39 2.84
C GLN A 55 5.30 4.50 1.33
N PHE A 56 4.15 4.67 0.69
CA PHE A 56 4.12 4.99 -0.74
C PHE A 56 4.20 6.51 -0.91
N LYS A 57 5.05 6.94 -1.84
CA LYS A 57 5.22 8.37 -2.09
C LYS A 57 5.69 8.66 -3.51
#